data_8186f4e8dd20cab2317a88f21547dce5
#
_entry.id   8186f4e8dd20cab2317a88f21547dce5
#
_cell.length_a   1.000
_cell.length_b   1.000
_cell.length_c   1.000
_cell.angle_alpha   90.00
_cell.angle_beta   90.00
_cell.angle_gamma   90.00
#
_symmetry.space_group_name_H-M   'P 1'
#
loop_
_entity.id
_entity.type
_entity.pdbx_description
1 polymer ?
#
loop_
_entity_poly.entity_id
_entity_poly.type
_entity_poly.pdbx_seq_one_letter_code
_entity_poly.pdbx_strand_id
1 'polypeptide(L)'
;DVMLKIAEKKGKPLSGKIEPFASDPTFEGGAKLFLGEVDAVVSGCVNSTAHVIRAALSTVGLKPQTKVITSGFLLALPKSTPGGEDLVLFADCGVIPQPSSAELVDIAYLSQEAFAFWSGKTPHVSFLSFSTVGSAEHPDVEKVRNAYKSFAEKYPSILAEGEVQFDTACVPSVAKRKNPDGRVQGKTNVFIFPDLD
;
A
#
# COMPACT_ATOMS: atom_id res chain seq x y z
N ASP A 1 -8.51 30.04 11.51
CA ASP A 1 -8.72 28.62 11.85
C ASP A 1 -8.45 27.77 10.61
N VAL A 2 -7.47 26.86 10.70
CA VAL A 2 -7.02 26.02 9.57
C VAL A 2 -8.15 25.12 9.05
N MET A 3 -9.04 24.67 9.94
CA MET A 3 -10.17 23.82 9.59
C MET A 3 -11.25 24.57 8.77
N LEU A 4 -11.43 25.87 9.00
CA LEU A 4 -12.33 26.69 8.17
C LEU A 4 -11.78 26.81 6.75
N LYS A 5 -10.48 27.02 6.58
CA LYS A 5 -9.84 27.06 5.27
C LYS A 5 -10.01 25.75 4.48
N ILE A 6 -10.00 24.58 5.17
CA ILE A 6 -10.30 23.30 4.53
C ILE A 6 -11.74 23.24 4.06
N ALA A 7 -12.70 23.66 4.89
CA ALA A 7 -14.12 23.67 4.51
C ALA A 7 -14.34 24.52 3.26
N GLU A 8 -13.75 25.70 3.22
CA GLU A 8 -13.79 26.60 2.05
C GLU A 8 -13.18 25.94 0.80
N LYS A 9 -11.96 25.37 0.92
CA LYS A 9 -11.25 24.74 -0.20
C LYS A 9 -11.94 23.47 -0.70
N LYS A 10 -12.60 22.70 0.18
CA LYS A 10 -13.40 21.51 -0.19
C LYS A 10 -14.81 21.85 -0.68
N GLY A 11 -15.26 23.10 -0.51
CA GLY A 11 -16.62 23.52 -0.85
C GLY A 11 -17.71 22.80 -0.02
N LYS A 12 -17.37 22.31 1.17
CA LYS A 12 -18.26 21.56 2.06
C LYS A 12 -18.10 22.08 3.49
N PRO A 13 -19.22 22.25 4.24
CA PRO A 13 -19.11 22.61 5.65
C PRO A 13 -18.36 21.49 6.41
N LEU A 14 -17.61 21.88 7.44
CA LEU A 14 -17.07 20.92 8.40
C LEU A 14 -18.23 20.09 8.96
N SER A 15 -18.15 18.78 8.89
CA SER A 15 -19.14 17.95 9.58
C SER A 15 -19.00 18.15 11.07
N GLY A 16 -20.10 18.18 11.83
CA GLY A 16 -20.07 18.29 13.28
C GLY A 16 -19.29 17.18 13.99
N LYS A 17 -18.84 16.15 13.24
CA LYS A 17 -17.90 15.11 13.70
C LYS A 17 -16.44 15.59 13.75
N ILE A 18 -16.09 16.69 13.07
CA ILE A 18 -14.71 17.20 12.95
C ILE A 18 -14.51 18.39 13.90
N GLU A 19 -15.54 19.19 14.16
CA GLU A 19 -15.47 20.36 15.08
C GLU A 19 -14.83 20.06 16.43
N PRO A 20 -15.15 18.91 17.11
CA PRO A 20 -14.52 18.58 18.38
C PRO A 20 -13.00 18.40 18.31
N PHE A 21 -12.46 18.17 17.11
CA PHE A 21 -11.03 17.94 16.87
C PHE A 21 -10.30 19.15 16.27
N ALA A 22 -10.96 20.32 16.20
CA ALA A 22 -10.37 21.54 15.61
C ALA A 22 -9.08 21.99 16.32
N SER A 23 -8.91 21.65 17.60
CA SER A 23 -7.69 21.90 18.40
C SER A 23 -6.79 20.69 18.54
N ASP A 24 -7.06 19.58 17.84
CA ASP A 24 -6.25 18.37 17.90
C ASP A 24 -5.05 18.50 16.94
N PRO A 25 -3.79 18.35 17.44
CA PRO A 25 -2.61 18.54 16.61
C PRO A 25 -2.52 17.60 15.41
N THR A 26 -3.10 16.39 15.49
CA THR A 26 -3.10 15.42 14.37
C THR A 26 -4.01 15.90 13.23
N PHE A 27 -5.19 16.44 13.58
CA PHE A 27 -6.10 17.04 12.61
C PHE A 27 -5.53 18.36 12.05
N GLU A 28 -4.92 19.19 12.89
CA GLU A 28 -4.27 20.42 12.44
C GLU A 28 -3.13 20.12 11.46
N GLY A 29 -2.28 19.13 11.77
CA GLY A 29 -1.21 18.68 10.88
C GLY A 29 -1.74 18.21 9.52
N GLY A 30 -2.75 17.33 9.51
CA GLY A 30 -3.40 16.88 8.28
C GLY A 30 -4.04 18.03 7.49
N ALA A 31 -4.59 19.03 8.18
CA ALA A 31 -5.15 20.22 7.59
C ALA A 31 -4.07 21.07 6.88
N LYS A 32 -2.95 21.31 7.52
CA LYS A 32 -1.81 22.04 6.95
C LYS A 32 -1.24 21.31 5.75
N LEU A 33 -1.14 19.97 5.80
CA LEU A 33 -0.73 19.16 4.66
C LEU A 33 -1.67 19.34 3.46
N PHE A 34 -2.98 19.27 3.67
CA PHE A 34 -3.98 19.48 2.62
C PHE A 34 -3.90 20.88 2.00
N LEU A 35 -3.57 21.88 2.78
CA LEU A 35 -3.41 23.27 2.32
C LEU A 35 -2.07 23.51 1.62
N GLY A 36 -1.10 22.60 1.74
CA GLY A 36 0.25 22.77 1.21
C GLY A 36 1.13 23.68 2.08
N GLU A 37 0.78 23.84 3.35
CA GLU A 37 1.58 24.63 4.31
C GLU A 37 2.74 23.80 4.90
N VAL A 38 2.69 22.47 4.76
CA VAL A 38 3.75 21.51 5.12
C VAL A 38 3.83 20.41 4.05
N ASP A 39 4.99 19.74 3.94
CA ASP A 39 5.25 18.70 2.94
C ASP A 39 4.88 17.31 3.45
N ALA A 40 4.92 17.08 4.76
CA ALA A 40 4.59 15.80 5.40
C ALA A 40 4.10 16.01 6.83
N VAL A 41 3.41 15.00 7.35
CA VAL A 41 2.97 14.92 8.75
C VAL A 41 3.45 13.63 9.37
N VAL A 42 4.09 13.73 10.54
CA VAL A 42 4.46 12.57 11.37
C VAL A 42 3.61 12.62 12.63
N SER A 43 2.84 11.57 12.87
CA SER A 43 1.93 11.47 14.02
C SER A 43 1.82 10.01 14.48
N GLY A 44 1.24 9.79 15.66
CA GLY A 44 0.90 8.44 16.15
C GLY A 44 1.66 7.98 17.39
N CYS A 45 2.62 8.76 17.91
CA CYS A 45 3.37 8.35 19.12
C CYS A 45 2.50 8.32 20.39
N VAL A 46 1.44 9.13 20.45
CA VAL A 46 0.50 9.21 21.59
C VAL A 46 -0.95 8.94 21.19
N ASN A 47 -1.22 8.75 19.92
CA ASN A 47 -2.55 8.53 19.38
C ASN A 47 -2.69 7.08 18.82
N SER A 48 -3.90 6.54 18.88
CA SER A 48 -4.19 5.24 18.24
C SER A 48 -4.13 5.37 16.70
N THR A 49 -3.84 4.26 16.03
CA THR A 49 -3.88 4.16 14.55
C THR A 49 -5.22 4.65 13.99
N ALA A 50 -6.33 4.27 14.63
CA ALA A 50 -7.67 4.70 14.22
C ALA A 50 -7.87 6.21 14.30
N HIS A 51 -7.25 6.88 15.29
CA HIS A 51 -7.30 8.34 15.42
C HIS A 51 -6.55 9.02 14.29
N VAL A 52 -5.33 8.56 13.99
CA VAL A 52 -4.50 9.11 12.89
C VAL A 52 -5.18 8.91 11.54
N ILE A 53 -5.73 7.72 11.27
CA ILE A 53 -6.48 7.43 10.04
C ILE A 53 -7.71 8.34 9.93
N ARG A 54 -8.45 8.55 11.02
CA ARG A 54 -9.61 9.44 11.01
C ARG A 54 -9.19 10.89 10.68
N ALA A 55 -8.10 11.38 11.27
CA ALA A 55 -7.56 12.69 10.96
C ALA A 55 -7.18 12.83 9.48
N ALA A 56 -6.43 11.86 8.95
CA ALA A 56 -6.03 11.83 7.54
C ALA A 56 -7.25 11.82 6.59
N LEU A 57 -8.22 10.94 6.83
CA LEU A 57 -9.46 10.87 6.01
C LEU A 57 -10.28 12.16 6.06
N SER A 58 -10.36 12.77 7.24
CA SER A 58 -11.15 13.98 7.42
C SER A 58 -10.51 15.21 6.77
N THR A 59 -9.19 15.28 6.77
CA THR A 59 -8.42 16.42 6.26
C THR A 59 -7.95 16.22 4.83
N VAL A 60 -7.09 15.25 4.58
CA VAL A 60 -6.52 14.97 3.25
C VAL A 60 -7.51 14.18 2.38
N GLY A 61 -8.09 13.11 2.90
CA GLY A 61 -8.99 12.22 2.19
C GLY A 61 -8.24 11.09 1.46
N LEU A 62 -8.99 10.33 0.64
CA LEU A 62 -8.44 9.28 -0.20
C LEU A 62 -7.82 9.88 -1.46
N LYS A 63 -6.82 9.18 -2.00
CA LYS A 63 -6.28 9.48 -3.32
C LYS A 63 -7.36 9.26 -4.40
N PRO A 64 -7.47 10.13 -5.41
CA PRO A 64 -8.38 9.91 -6.52
C PRO A 64 -8.19 8.52 -7.15
N GLN A 65 -9.30 7.86 -7.52
CA GLN A 65 -9.34 6.54 -8.14
C GLN A 65 -9.03 5.35 -7.21
N THR A 66 -8.77 5.56 -5.93
CA THR A 66 -8.67 4.50 -4.93
C THR A 66 -9.84 4.54 -3.95
N LYS A 67 -10.19 3.38 -3.38
CA LYS A 67 -11.30 3.25 -2.45
C LYS A 67 -10.85 2.90 -1.03
N VAL A 68 -9.57 2.64 -0.85
CA VAL A 68 -9.00 2.17 0.41
C VAL A 68 -7.86 3.07 0.90
N ILE A 69 -7.56 2.98 2.19
CA ILE A 69 -6.28 3.32 2.78
C ILE A 69 -5.49 2.03 2.93
N THR A 70 -4.21 2.08 2.70
CA THR A 70 -3.30 0.98 3.04
C THR A 70 -2.17 1.48 3.92
N SER A 71 -1.49 0.54 4.56
CA SER A 71 -0.27 0.79 5.31
C SER A 71 0.88 -0.06 4.75
N GLY A 72 2.12 0.36 5.04
CA GLY A 72 3.27 -0.39 4.60
C GLY A 72 4.46 -0.20 5.53
N PHE A 73 5.25 -1.26 5.68
CA PHE A 73 6.57 -1.19 6.28
C PHE A 73 7.64 -1.07 5.19
N LEU A 74 8.31 0.07 5.16
CA LEU A 74 9.51 0.25 4.35
C LEU A 74 10.71 -0.23 5.17
N LEU A 75 11.30 -1.35 4.74
CA LEU A 75 12.34 -2.07 5.47
C LEU A 75 13.68 -1.91 4.76
N ALA A 76 14.64 -1.28 5.44
CA ALA A 76 16.04 -1.29 5.04
C ALA A 76 16.70 -2.58 5.57
N LEU A 77 17.16 -3.41 4.67
CA LEU A 77 17.69 -4.73 5.00
C LEU A 77 19.21 -4.63 5.30
N PRO A 78 19.72 -5.29 6.37
CA PRO A 78 21.13 -5.32 6.68
C PRO A 78 21.95 -6.10 5.64
N LYS A 79 21.29 -6.97 4.88
CA LYS A 79 21.81 -7.67 3.70
C LYS A 79 20.72 -7.67 2.64
N SER A 80 21.11 -7.43 1.40
CA SER A 80 20.19 -7.51 0.28
C SER A 80 19.52 -8.89 0.18
N THR A 81 18.29 -8.92 -0.34
CA THR A 81 17.63 -10.17 -0.72
C THR A 81 18.50 -10.95 -1.73
N PRO A 82 18.27 -12.25 -1.92
CA PRO A 82 18.92 -13.01 -3.00
C PRO A 82 18.71 -12.39 -4.39
N GLY A 83 17.64 -11.63 -4.59
CA GLY A 83 17.34 -10.86 -5.80
C GLY A 83 18.09 -9.52 -5.92
N GLY A 84 18.85 -9.13 -4.88
CA GLY A 84 19.68 -7.92 -4.86
C GLY A 84 19.02 -6.68 -4.24
N GLU A 85 17.81 -6.79 -3.71
CA GLU A 85 17.10 -5.66 -3.10
C GLU A 85 17.53 -5.44 -1.65
N ASP A 86 17.94 -4.23 -1.30
CA ASP A 86 18.34 -3.79 0.05
C ASP A 86 17.26 -2.97 0.76
N LEU A 87 16.26 -2.53 0.02
CA LEU A 87 15.10 -1.80 0.51
C LEU A 87 13.85 -2.46 -0.05
N VAL A 88 12.90 -2.82 0.81
CA VAL A 88 11.66 -3.47 0.42
C VAL A 88 10.46 -2.86 1.15
N LEU A 89 9.29 -2.94 0.54
CA LEU A 89 8.03 -2.52 1.14
C LEU A 89 7.10 -3.72 1.28
N PHE A 90 6.56 -3.91 2.49
CA PHE A 90 5.53 -4.90 2.82
C PHE A 90 4.20 -4.19 3.01
N ALA A 91 3.13 -4.64 2.35
CA ALA A 91 1.78 -4.08 2.44
C ALA A 91 0.68 -5.14 2.19
N ASP A 92 -0.49 -5.00 2.77
CA ASP A 92 -0.89 -4.12 3.86
C ASP A 92 -0.34 -4.65 5.19
N CYS A 93 -0.06 -3.74 6.14
CA CYS A 93 0.56 -4.11 7.40
C CYS A 93 -0.31 -3.82 8.64
N GLY A 94 -1.55 -3.35 8.47
CA GLY A 94 -2.34 -3.05 9.66
C GLY A 94 -3.62 -2.24 9.46
N VAL A 95 -4.15 -2.13 8.27
CA VAL A 95 -5.38 -1.37 8.00
C VAL A 95 -6.54 -2.26 7.57
N ILE A 96 -6.31 -3.17 6.62
CA ILE A 96 -7.36 -4.02 6.06
C ILE A 96 -7.07 -5.48 6.38
N PRO A 97 -7.72 -6.06 7.43
CA PRO A 97 -7.42 -7.42 7.87
C PRO A 97 -7.64 -8.48 6.80
N GLN A 98 -8.74 -8.38 6.06
CA GLN A 98 -9.15 -9.34 5.03
C GLN A 98 -9.55 -8.59 3.73
N PRO A 99 -8.57 -8.15 2.92
CA PRO A 99 -8.88 -7.43 1.69
C PRO A 99 -9.51 -8.34 0.64
N SER A 100 -10.47 -7.81 -0.09
CA SER A 100 -10.99 -8.41 -1.32
C SER A 100 -9.97 -8.31 -2.46
N SER A 101 -10.17 -9.04 -3.56
CA SER A 101 -9.34 -8.93 -4.76
C SER A 101 -9.25 -7.48 -5.29
N ALA A 102 -10.35 -6.74 -5.25
CA ALA A 102 -10.38 -5.34 -5.70
C ALA A 102 -9.58 -4.41 -4.76
N GLU A 103 -9.65 -4.64 -3.45
CA GLU A 103 -8.86 -3.88 -2.47
C GLU A 103 -7.38 -4.21 -2.58
N LEU A 104 -6.99 -5.47 -2.86
CA LEU A 104 -5.60 -5.84 -3.12
C LEU A 104 -5.02 -5.11 -4.36
N VAL A 105 -5.83 -4.83 -5.37
CA VAL A 105 -5.42 -4.00 -6.53
C VAL A 105 -5.09 -2.58 -6.09
N ASP A 106 -5.94 -1.97 -5.28
CA ASP A 106 -5.71 -0.60 -4.78
C ASP A 106 -4.52 -0.56 -3.80
N ILE A 107 -4.39 -1.56 -2.91
CA ILE A 107 -3.23 -1.72 -2.01
C ILE A 107 -1.94 -1.78 -2.83
N ALA A 108 -1.87 -2.62 -3.86
CA ALA A 108 -0.68 -2.76 -4.69
C ALA A 108 -0.35 -1.45 -5.44
N TYR A 109 -1.36 -0.77 -5.97
CA TYR A 109 -1.18 0.50 -6.66
C TYR A 109 -0.63 1.58 -5.72
N LEU A 110 -1.21 1.75 -4.55
CA LEU A 110 -0.76 2.73 -3.55
C LEU A 110 0.65 2.41 -3.03
N SER A 111 0.92 1.13 -2.80
CA SER A 111 2.19 0.66 -2.26
C SER A 111 3.35 0.85 -3.23
N GLN A 112 3.15 0.57 -4.54
CA GLN A 112 4.20 0.77 -5.53
C GLN A 112 4.50 2.28 -5.72
N GLU A 113 3.50 3.15 -5.66
CA GLU A 113 3.73 4.60 -5.71
C GLU A 113 4.49 5.09 -4.48
N ALA A 114 4.10 4.62 -3.28
CA ALA A 114 4.80 4.96 -2.05
C ALA A 114 6.26 4.49 -2.08
N PHE A 115 6.51 3.25 -2.53
CA PHE A 115 7.85 2.72 -2.68
C PHE A 115 8.69 3.55 -3.65
N ALA A 116 8.16 3.85 -4.85
CA ALA A 116 8.85 4.68 -5.83
C ALA A 116 9.21 6.07 -5.28
N PHE A 117 8.25 6.69 -4.57
CA PHE A 117 8.44 8.01 -3.98
C PHE A 117 9.54 8.02 -2.89
N TRP A 118 9.49 7.06 -1.95
CA TRP A 118 10.42 7.05 -0.82
C TRP A 118 11.80 6.50 -1.18
N SER A 119 11.89 5.54 -2.11
CA SER A 119 13.16 4.87 -2.46
C SER A 119 13.86 5.47 -3.66
N GLY A 120 13.14 6.14 -4.54
CA GLY A 120 13.63 6.54 -5.86
C GLY A 120 13.90 5.37 -6.81
N LYS A 121 13.52 4.13 -6.43
CA LYS A 121 13.72 2.90 -7.21
C LYS A 121 12.48 2.51 -7.99
N THR A 122 12.66 1.74 -9.04
CA THR A 122 11.55 1.14 -9.81
C THR A 122 10.85 0.05 -8.98
N PRO A 123 9.52 0.12 -8.79
CA PRO A 123 8.78 -0.91 -8.09
C PRO A 123 8.72 -2.22 -8.88
N HIS A 124 9.01 -3.33 -8.20
CA HIS A 124 8.79 -4.70 -8.65
C HIS A 124 7.80 -5.36 -7.70
N VAL A 125 6.56 -5.53 -8.13
CA VAL A 125 5.44 -5.92 -7.26
C VAL A 125 5.18 -7.42 -7.33
N SER A 126 5.06 -8.10 -6.18
CA SER A 126 4.59 -9.48 -6.13
C SER A 126 3.38 -9.62 -5.22
N PHE A 127 2.32 -10.22 -5.76
CA PHE A 127 1.14 -10.62 -5.00
C PHE A 127 1.40 -11.99 -4.39
N LEU A 128 1.53 -12.01 -3.05
CA LEU A 128 1.92 -13.19 -2.30
C LEU A 128 0.77 -14.15 -2.05
N SER A 129 1.10 -15.43 -2.08
CA SER A 129 0.21 -16.53 -1.73
C SER A 129 1.04 -17.73 -1.26
N PHE A 130 0.39 -18.71 -0.64
CA PHE A 130 1.01 -20.03 -0.43
C PHE A 130 1.10 -20.88 -1.71
N SER A 131 0.52 -20.39 -2.82
CA SER A 131 0.60 -20.99 -4.17
C SER A 131 1.53 -20.20 -5.08
N THR A 132 2.13 -20.85 -6.06
CA THR A 132 2.84 -20.21 -7.18
C THR A 132 2.25 -20.73 -8.50
N VAL A 133 1.67 -19.81 -9.28
CA VAL A 133 1.18 -20.03 -10.65
C VAL A 133 0.36 -21.32 -10.76
N GLY A 134 -0.70 -21.45 -9.94
CA GLY A 134 -1.63 -22.56 -9.99
C GLY A 134 -1.14 -23.86 -9.31
N SER A 135 -0.11 -23.79 -8.45
CA SER A 135 0.35 -24.99 -7.71
C SER A 135 -0.63 -25.48 -6.65
N ALA A 136 -1.63 -24.68 -6.28
CA ALA A 136 -2.73 -25.03 -5.38
C ALA A 136 -4.04 -24.41 -5.83
N GLU A 137 -5.16 -25.02 -5.45
CA GLU A 137 -6.51 -24.49 -5.64
C GLU A 137 -7.15 -24.25 -4.29
N HIS A 138 -7.46 -22.97 -4.00
CA HIS A 138 -8.12 -22.52 -2.78
C HIS A 138 -8.76 -21.15 -3.02
N PRO A 139 -9.87 -20.79 -2.34
CA PRO A 139 -10.48 -19.46 -2.47
C PRO A 139 -9.51 -18.31 -2.23
N ASP A 140 -8.59 -18.45 -1.27
CA ASP A 140 -7.57 -17.41 -0.98
C ASP A 140 -6.53 -17.28 -2.10
N VAL A 141 -6.16 -18.39 -2.74
CA VAL A 141 -5.31 -18.37 -3.94
C VAL A 141 -6.01 -17.67 -5.08
N GLU A 142 -7.29 -17.99 -5.30
CA GLU A 142 -8.11 -17.39 -6.34
C GLU A 142 -8.29 -15.87 -6.11
N LYS A 143 -8.50 -15.46 -4.86
CA LYS A 143 -8.53 -14.04 -4.45
C LYS A 143 -7.29 -13.30 -4.95
N VAL A 144 -6.10 -13.82 -4.66
CA VAL A 144 -4.82 -13.20 -5.05
C VAL A 144 -4.61 -13.24 -6.56
N ARG A 145 -4.90 -14.37 -7.21
CA ARG A 145 -4.80 -14.53 -8.67
C ARG A 145 -5.68 -13.51 -9.41
N ASN A 146 -6.91 -13.33 -8.96
CA ASN A 146 -7.83 -12.36 -9.54
C ASN A 146 -7.37 -10.91 -9.30
N ALA A 147 -6.80 -10.63 -8.13
CA ALA A 147 -6.20 -9.32 -7.84
C ALA A 147 -5.04 -9.02 -8.80
N TYR A 148 -4.10 -9.96 -8.96
CA TYR A 148 -2.98 -9.78 -9.89
C TYR A 148 -3.44 -9.58 -11.34
N LYS A 149 -4.36 -10.42 -11.84
CA LYS A 149 -4.90 -10.27 -13.20
C LYS A 149 -5.49 -8.87 -13.42
N SER A 150 -6.37 -8.45 -12.52
CA SER A 150 -7.01 -7.11 -12.59
C SER A 150 -5.98 -5.98 -12.49
N PHE A 151 -4.94 -6.16 -11.66
CA PHE A 151 -3.85 -5.19 -11.55
C PHE A 151 -3.04 -5.10 -12.85
N ALA A 152 -2.64 -6.22 -13.41
CA ALA A 152 -1.86 -6.26 -14.65
C ALA A 152 -2.62 -5.69 -15.85
N GLU A 153 -3.94 -5.91 -15.92
CA GLU A 153 -4.81 -5.31 -16.95
C GLU A 153 -4.94 -3.78 -16.78
N LYS A 154 -5.14 -3.33 -15.54
CA LYS A 154 -5.34 -1.91 -15.23
C LYS A 154 -4.04 -1.10 -15.33
N TYR A 155 -2.90 -1.71 -14.97
CA TYR A 155 -1.60 -1.05 -14.88
C TYR A 155 -0.50 -1.83 -15.63
N PRO A 156 -0.59 -2.02 -16.95
CA PRO A 156 0.31 -2.89 -17.71
C PRO A 156 1.77 -2.43 -17.73
N SER A 157 2.03 -1.15 -17.46
CA SER A 157 3.38 -0.59 -17.37
C SER A 157 4.09 -0.90 -16.06
N ILE A 158 3.36 -1.28 -15.00
CA ILE A 158 3.97 -1.64 -13.72
C ILE A 158 4.48 -3.08 -13.79
N LEU A 159 5.72 -3.29 -13.35
CA LEU A 159 6.31 -4.61 -13.29
C LEU A 159 5.72 -5.38 -12.09
N ALA A 160 4.87 -6.36 -12.40
CA ALA A 160 4.19 -7.16 -11.38
C ALA A 160 4.11 -8.62 -11.76
N GLU A 161 3.98 -9.50 -10.75
CA GLU A 161 3.68 -10.92 -10.87
C GLU A 161 2.80 -11.41 -9.71
N GLY A 162 2.14 -12.54 -9.89
CA GLY A 162 1.25 -13.19 -8.90
C GLY A 162 0.42 -14.29 -9.54
N GLU A 163 -0.17 -15.21 -8.80
CA GLU A 163 0.14 -15.40 -7.35
C GLU A 163 1.48 -16.13 -7.23
N VAL A 164 2.31 -15.72 -6.30
CA VAL A 164 3.62 -16.37 -6.07
C VAL A 164 3.91 -16.54 -4.57
N GLN A 165 4.67 -17.59 -4.24
CA GLN A 165 5.21 -17.77 -2.91
C GLN A 165 6.35 -16.79 -2.64
N PHE A 166 6.63 -16.52 -1.36
CA PHE A 166 7.66 -15.57 -0.94
C PHE A 166 9.06 -15.94 -1.47
N ASP A 167 9.43 -17.22 -1.47
CA ASP A 167 10.70 -17.68 -2.01
C ASP A 167 10.82 -17.45 -3.52
N THR A 168 9.72 -17.59 -4.26
CA THR A 168 9.65 -17.27 -5.68
C THR A 168 9.80 -15.76 -5.92
N ALA A 169 9.20 -14.95 -5.06
CA ALA A 169 9.24 -13.49 -5.17
C ALA A 169 10.64 -12.92 -4.93
N CYS A 170 11.48 -13.52 -4.06
CA CYS A 170 12.76 -12.94 -3.63
C CYS A 170 14.02 -13.73 -4.03
N VAL A 171 13.89 -14.94 -4.60
CA VAL A 171 15.04 -15.79 -4.97
C VAL A 171 15.03 -16.09 -6.47
N PRO A 172 15.93 -15.50 -7.28
CA PRO A 172 15.92 -15.65 -8.75
C PRO A 172 16.00 -17.10 -9.25
N SER A 173 16.78 -17.97 -8.59
CA SER A 173 16.86 -19.38 -8.97
C SER A 173 15.57 -20.15 -8.72
N VAL A 174 14.81 -19.77 -7.68
CA VAL A 174 13.49 -20.34 -7.40
C VAL A 174 12.45 -19.81 -8.39
N ALA A 175 12.47 -18.51 -8.66
CA ALA A 175 11.60 -17.86 -9.65
C ALA A 175 11.76 -18.52 -11.02
N LYS A 176 13.00 -18.69 -11.50
CA LYS A 176 13.28 -19.33 -12.79
C LYS A 176 12.72 -20.75 -12.88
N ARG A 177 12.68 -21.49 -11.76
CA ARG A 177 12.16 -22.87 -11.71
C ARG A 177 10.65 -22.93 -11.60
N LYS A 178 10.05 -22.09 -10.70
CA LYS A 178 8.62 -22.16 -10.37
C LYS A 178 7.74 -21.27 -11.25
N ASN A 179 8.31 -20.16 -11.74
CA ASN A 179 7.61 -19.16 -12.56
C ASN A 179 8.54 -18.64 -13.69
N PRO A 180 8.94 -19.51 -14.65
CA PRO A 180 9.91 -19.15 -15.69
C PRO A 180 9.49 -17.96 -16.55
N ASP A 181 8.19 -17.78 -16.76
CA ASP A 181 7.60 -16.68 -17.55
C ASP A 181 7.26 -15.44 -16.69
N GLY A 182 7.57 -15.47 -15.41
CA GLY A 182 7.33 -14.37 -14.49
C GLY A 182 8.11 -13.10 -14.86
N ARG A 183 7.49 -11.94 -14.66
CA ARG A 183 8.08 -10.66 -15.07
C ARG A 183 9.11 -10.11 -14.07
N VAL A 184 8.99 -10.47 -12.80
CA VAL A 184 9.83 -9.94 -11.70
C VAL A 184 11.07 -10.80 -11.45
N GLN A 185 10.95 -12.12 -11.65
CA GLN A 185 12.06 -13.05 -11.61
C GLN A 185 12.88 -13.04 -10.31
N GLY A 186 12.18 -13.00 -9.17
CA GLY A 186 12.81 -13.07 -7.85
C GLY A 186 13.48 -11.77 -7.40
N LYS A 187 13.15 -10.63 -8.00
CA LYS A 187 13.67 -9.30 -7.69
C LYS A 187 12.61 -8.38 -7.11
N THR A 188 11.67 -8.95 -6.36
CA THR A 188 10.59 -8.18 -5.73
C THR A 188 11.13 -7.21 -4.69
N ASN A 189 10.61 -5.99 -4.72
CA ASN A 189 10.84 -4.98 -3.70
C ASN A 189 9.54 -4.40 -3.11
N VAL A 190 8.37 -4.75 -3.68
CA VAL A 190 7.05 -4.44 -3.12
C VAL A 190 6.27 -5.74 -2.99
N PHE A 191 6.06 -6.17 -1.75
CA PHE A 191 5.38 -7.42 -1.41
C PHE A 191 3.96 -7.14 -0.94
N ILE A 192 2.96 -7.68 -1.64
CA ILE A 192 1.55 -7.55 -1.31
C ILE A 192 1.08 -8.83 -0.64
N PHE A 193 0.77 -8.72 0.64
CA PHE A 193 0.26 -9.83 1.45
C PHE A 193 -1.25 -9.99 1.26
N PRO A 194 -1.77 -11.23 1.27
CA PRO A 194 -3.18 -11.50 0.99
C PRO A 194 -4.13 -11.07 2.11
N ASP A 195 -3.63 -10.97 3.33
CA ASP A 195 -4.34 -10.62 4.56
C ASP A 195 -3.34 -10.32 5.69
N LEU A 196 -3.84 -10.08 6.90
CA LEU A 196 -3.03 -9.81 8.10
C LEU A 196 -2.88 -11.03 9.03
N ASP A 197 -3.30 -12.23 8.61
CA ASP A 197 -3.21 -13.48 9.39
C ASP A 197 -1.83 -14.14 9.29
#